data_f36d4e1a95e48784dc57be1413465652
#
_entry.id   f36d4e1a95e48784dc57be1413465652
#
_cell.length_a   1.000
_cell.length_b   1.000
_cell.length_c   1.000
_cell.angle_alpha   90.00
_cell.angle_beta   90.00
_cell.angle_gamma   90.00
#
_symmetry.space_group_name_H-M   'P 1'
#
loop_
_entity.id
_entity.type
_entity.pdbx_description
1 polymer ?
#
loop_
_entity_poly.entity_id
_entity_poly.type
_entity_poly.pdbx_seq_one_letter_code
_entity_poly.pdbx_strand_id
1 'polypeptide(L)'
;LSDKPVFKAIAQELIDFIGDSKIVIHNAAFDMKFLNAELGWAERQPLSKDQAIDTLAIARRKFPGSPASLDALCRRFSIDNSSRTLHGALLDSEILAKVYLELVGGRQPDLVLSGPTAKKTADGTEPLGWRPTQRPTQLPSRLSVTEKAAHEKFIAAFEVDTLWPN
;
A
#
# COMPACT_ATOMS: atom_id res chain seq x y z
N LEU A 1 -8.56 30.65 20.32
CA LEU A 1 -7.11 30.52 20.04
C LEU A 1 -6.24 31.50 20.83
N SER A 2 -6.82 32.53 21.48
CA SER A 2 -6.10 33.58 22.22
C SER A 2 -5.24 33.05 23.39
N ASP A 3 -5.56 31.87 23.89
CA ASP A 3 -4.89 31.16 25.00
C ASP A 3 -3.89 30.09 24.55
N LYS A 4 -3.70 29.92 23.24
CA LYS A 4 -2.73 28.95 22.69
C LYS A 4 -1.43 29.65 22.30
N PRO A 5 -0.27 28.96 22.45
CA PRO A 5 0.99 29.51 22.03
C PRO A 5 1.04 29.77 20.52
N VAL A 6 1.78 30.79 20.11
CA VAL A 6 2.06 31.06 18.70
C VAL A 6 3.01 29.97 18.15
N PHE A 7 2.94 29.69 16.86
CA PHE A 7 3.71 28.61 16.24
C PHE A 7 5.24 28.73 16.52
N LYS A 8 5.79 29.94 16.47
CA LYS A 8 7.21 30.20 16.75
C LYS A 8 7.67 29.67 18.11
N ALA A 9 6.78 29.67 19.10
CA ALA A 9 7.10 29.18 20.46
C ALA A 9 7.22 27.66 20.55
N ILE A 10 6.49 26.92 19.67
CA ILE A 10 6.44 25.45 19.68
C ILE A 10 7.19 24.82 18.49
N ALA A 11 7.73 25.66 17.59
CA ALA A 11 8.35 25.17 16.34
C ALA A 11 9.51 24.20 16.59
N GLN A 12 10.34 24.43 17.61
CA GLN A 12 11.45 23.54 17.92
C GLN A 12 10.95 22.21 18.49
N GLU A 13 9.99 22.24 19.40
CA GLU A 13 9.37 21.03 19.95
C GLU A 13 8.74 20.17 18.84
N LEU A 14 8.08 20.79 17.87
CA LEU A 14 7.53 20.08 16.72
C LEU A 14 8.62 19.42 15.86
N ILE A 15 9.72 20.13 15.58
CA ILE A 15 10.85 19.57 14.82
C ILE A 15 11.45 18.38 15.57
N ASP A 16 11.69 18.52 16.86
CA ASP A 16 12.27 17.47 17.70
C ASP A 16 11.35 16.25 17.80
N PHE A 17 10.02 16.48 17.85
CA PHE A 17 9.02 15.42 17.83
C PHE A 17 9.00 14.66 16.50
N ILE A 18 9.08 15.36 15.37
CA ILE A 18 9.11 14.75 14.04
C ILE A 18 10.42 13.98 13.81
N GLY A 19 11.56 14.60 14.15
CA GLY A 19 12.88 14.03 13.90
C GLY A 19 13.04 13.55 12.46
N ASP A 20 13.55 12.34 12.31
CA ASP A 20 13.73 11.67 11.00
C ASP A 20 12.51 10.89 10.53
N SER A 21 11.39 10.96 11.27
CA SER A 21 10.19 10.20 10.97
C SER A 21 9.46 10.72 9.73
N LYS A 22 8.71 9.82 9.08
CA LYS A 22 7.79 10.23 8.00
C LYS A 22 6.50 10.78 8.60
N ILE A 23 5.97 11.83 7.97
CA ILE A 23 4.72 12.47 8.36
C ILE A 23 3.65 12.03 7.36
N VAL A 24 2.59 11.41 7.86
CA VAL A 24 1.44 11.00 7.04
C VAL A 24 0.45 12.16 6.95
N ILE A 25 0.18 12.61 5.74
CA ILE A 25 -0.68 13.77 5.48
C ILE A 25 -1.66 13.44 4.34
N HIS A 26 -2.87 13.98 4.40
CA HIS A 26 -3.83 13.87 3.31
C HIS A 26 -3.82 15.16 2.48
N ASN A 27 -3.33 15.11 1.24
CA ASN A 27 -3.01 16.26 0.39
C ASN A 27 -1.78 17.03 0.89
N ALA A 28 -0.69 16.30 1.08
CA ALA A 28 0.53 16.78 1.71
C ALA A 28 1.12 18.07 1.12
N ALA A 29 0.93 18.34 -0.16
CA ALA A 29 1.44 19.54 -0.81
C ALA A 29 0.89 20.84 -0.17
N PHE A 30 -0.36 20.79 0.31
CA PHE A 30 -0.99 21.93 0.97
C PHE A 30 -0.39 22.15 2.35
N ASP A 31 -0.42 21.14 3.21
CA ASP A 31 0.03 21.28 4.60
C ASP A 31 1.53 21.55 4.70
N MET A 32 2.35 20.86 3.88
CA MET A 32 3.80 21.07 3.83
C MET A 32 4.18 22.50 3.41
N LYS A 33 3.38 23.11 2.51
CA LYS A 33 3.60 24.50 2.12
C LYS A 33 3.40 25.45 3.29
N PHE A 34 2.31 25.30 4.04
CA PHE A 34 2.01 26.14 5.19
C PHE A 34 2.99 25.88 6.32
N LEU A 35 3.27 24.62 6.65
CA LEU A 35 4.21 24.25 7.70
C LEU A 35 5.62 24.82 7.44
N ASN A 36 6.10 24.70 6.23
CA ASN A 36 7.42 25.23 5.86
C ASN A 36 7.45 26.77 5.81
N ALA A 37 6.33 27.43 5.49
CA ALA A 37 6.24 28.89 5.62
C ALA A 37 6.31 29.33 7.08
N GLU A 38 5.59 28.69 7.97
CA GLU A 38 5.61 28.94 9.41
C GLU A 38 6.99 28.68 10.03
N LEU A 39 7.65 27.58 9.63
CA LEU A 39 9.01 27.27 10.04
C LEU A 39 10.00 28.36 9.56
N GLY A 40 9.84 28.83 8.32
CA GLY A 40 10.65 29.93 7.78
C GLY A 40 10.49 31.23 8.58
N TRP A 41 9.25 31.61 8.96
CA TRP A 41 8.98 32.77 9.82
C TRP A 41 9.51 32.59 11.25
N ALA A 42 9.57 31.34 11.72
CA ALA A 42 10.18 30.98 12.99
C ALA A 42 11.73 30.89 12.92
N GLU A 43 12.35 31.15 11.75
CA GLU A 43 13.79 31.05 11.52
C GLU A 43 14.32 29.61 11.74
N ARG A 44 13.50 28.62 11.35
CA ARG A 44 13.82 27.20 11.42
C ARG A 44 14.03 26.60 10.02
N GLN A 45 14.75 25.48 9.96
CA GLN A 45 14.93 24.74 8.72
C GLN A 45 13.61 24.14 8.23
N PRO A 46 13.30 24.22 6.94
CA PRO A 46 12.10 23.59 6.39
C PRO A 46 12.22 22.06 6.44
N LEU A 47 11.09 21.40 6.60
CA LEU A 47 10.98 19.95 6.47
C LEU A 47 11.12 19.53 5.02
N SER A 48 11.83 18.42 4.79
CA SER A 48 11.98 17.86 3.44
C SER A 48 10.63 17.34 2.91
N LYS A 49 10.41 17.53 1.61
CA LYS A 49 9.24 16.94 0.93
C LYS A 49 9.23 15.43 1.03
N ASP A 50 10.41 14.82 1.08
CA ASP A 50 10.54 13.37 1.20
C ASP A 50 10.12 12.83 2.57
N GLN A 51 10.00 13.68 3.59
CA GLN A 51 9.44 13.29 4.88
C GLN A 51 7.92 13.14 4.85
N ALA A 52 7.23 13.70 3.85
CA ALA A 52 5.78 13.61 3.76
C ALA A 52 5.34 12.37 2.97
N ILE A 53 4.40 11.63 3.53
CA ILE A 53 3.65 10.56 2.85
C ILE A 53 2.27 11.11 2.51
N ASP A 54 1.99 11.31 1.22
CA ASP A 54 0.71 11.84 0.75
C ASP A 54 -0.31 10.71 0.52
N THR A 55 -1.25 10.56 1.44
CA THR A 55 -2.31 9.56 1.34
C THR A 55 -3.28 9.81 0.20
N LEU A 56 -3.48 11.08 -0.23
CA LEU A 56 -4.30 11.41 -1.40
C LEU A 56 -3.64 10.88 -2.68
N ALA A 57 -2.33 11.05 -2.81
CA ALA A 57 -1.59 10.53 -3.96
C ALA A 57 -1.60 8.98 -3.99
N ILE A 58 -1.46 8.33 -2.84
CA ILE A 58 -1.57 6.86 -2.71
C ILE A 58 -2.97 6.41 -3.13
N ALA A 59 -4.03 7.05 -2.60
CA ALA A 59 -5.41 6.70 -2.91
C ALA A 59 -5.74 6.85 -4.39
N ARG A 60 -5.33 7.95 -5.03
CA ARG A 60 -5.53 8.18 -6.46
C ARG A 60 -4.84 7.14 -7.34
N ARG A 61 -3.64 6.71 -6.94
CA ARG A 61 -2.90 5.65 -7.64
C ARG A 61 -3.56 4.28 -7.46
N LYS A 62 -4.04 3.98 -6.25
CA LYS A 62 -4.66 2.68 -5.92
C LYS A 62 -6.08 2.56 -6.48
N PHE A 63 -6.81 3.66 -6.56
CA PHE A 63 -8.21 3.73 -7.01
C PHE A 63 -8.42 4.82 -8.06
N PRO A 64 -7.87 4.67 -9.27
CA PRO A 64 -7.99 5.67 -10.31
C PRO A 64 -9.47 5.93 -10.65
N GLY A 65 -9.82 7.20 -10.85
CA GLY A 65 -11.19 7.62 -11.14
C GLY A 65 -12.19 7.61 -9.98
N SER A 66 -11.76 7.17 -8.78
CA SER A 66 -12.63 7.15 -7.60
C SER A 66 -12.43 8.39 -6.73
N PRO A 67 -13.46 8.83 -5.98
CA PRO A 67 -13.32 9.87 -4.97
C PRO A 67 -12.26 9.48 -3.93
N ALA A 68 -11.35 10.41 -3.63
CA ALA A 68 -10.20 10.17 -2.75
C ALA A 68 -10.15 11.14 -1.56
N SER A 69 -11.25 11.83 -1.22
CA SER A 69 -11.33 12.60 0.03
C SER A 69 -11.28 11.68 1.24
N LEU A 70 -10.91 12.21 2.41
CA LEU A 70 -10.85 11.41 3.64
C LEU A 70 -12.18 10.71 3.93
N ASP A 71 -13.31 11.41 3.76
CA ASP A 71 -14.65 10.82 3.94
C ASP A 71 -14.98 9.72 2.91
N ALA A 72 -14.52 9.89 1.67
CA ALA A 72 -14.71 8.87 0.64
C ALA A 72 -13.88 7.61 0.96
N LEU A 73 -12.69 7.77 1.50
CA LEU A 73 -11.84 6.67 1.94
C LEU A 73 -12.40 5.98 3.18
N CYS A 74 -12.94 6.74 4.14
CA CYS A 74 -13.65 6.17 5.29
C CYS A 74 -14.80 5.27 4.84
N ARG A 75 -15.66 5.75 3.93
CA ARG A 75 -16.76 4.94 3.37
C ARG A 75 -16.25 3.69 2.65
N ARG A 76 -15.17 3.80 1.88
CA ARG A 76 -14.57 2.66 1.16
C ARG A 76 -14.05 1.58 2.09
N PHE A 77 -13.39 1.97 3.17
CA PHE A 77 -12.75 1.06 4.12
C PHE A 77 -13.64 0.71 5.32
N SER A 78 -14.91 1.16 5.30
CA SER A 78 -15.85 0.96 6.43
C SER A 78 -15.30 1.47 7.76
N ILE A 79 -14.59 2.61 7.71
CA ILE A 79 -14.10 3.30 8.89
C ILE A 79 -15.19 4.24 9.38
N ASP A 80 -15.59 4.07 10.64
CA ASP A 80 -16.58 4.95 11.28
C ASP A 80 -15.99 6.36 11.45
N ASN A 81 -16.65 7.34 10.83
CA ASN A 81 -16.37 8.77 10.95
C ASN A 81 -17.59 9.56 11.45
N SER A 82 -18.57 8.90 12.07
CA SER A 82 -19.81 9.53 12.53
C SER A 82 -19.59 10.59 13.60
N SER A 83 -18.55 10.46 14.41
CA SER A 83 -18.14 11.43 15.42
C SER A 83 -17.51 12.70 14.84
N ARG A 84 -17.28 12.76 13.53
CA ARG A 84 -16.70 13.92 12.81
C ARG A 84 -17.72 15.04 12.56
N THR A 85 -18.47 15.42 13.56
CA THR A 85 -19.46 16.51 13.47
C THR A 85 -18.78 17.90 13.37
N LEU A 86 -17.61 18.04 13.96
CA LEU A 86 -16.71 19.19 13.86
C LEU A 86 -15.35 18.68 13.43
N HIS A 87 -14.70 19.33 12.45
CA HIS A 87 -13.37 18.97 11.98
C HIS A 87 -12.33 19.22 13.08
N GLY A 88 -12.25 18.28 14.03
CA GLY A 88 -11.26 18.32 15.10
C GLY A 88 -9.95 17.71 14.61
N ALA A 89 -8.86 18.47 14.68
CA ALA A 89 -7.55 18.05 14.17
C ALA A 89 -7.09 16.67 14.72
N LEU A 90 -7.35 16.40 16.01
CA LEU A 90 -6.99 15.14 16.62
C LEU A 90 -7.80 13.97 16.05
N LEU A 91 -9.13 14.14 15.95
CA LEU A 91 -10.02 13.12 15.38
C LEU A 91 -9.69 12.84 13.91
N ASP A 92 -9.44 13.89 13.13
CA ASP A 92 -9.05 13.75 11.72
C ASP A 92 -7.72 13.00 11.59
N SER A 93 -6.77 13.23 12.51
CA SER A 93 -5.49 12.50 12.54
C SER A 93 -5.67 11.02 12.88
N GLU A 94 -6.55 10.69 13.82
CA GLU A 94 -6.87 9.29 14.18
C GLU A 94 -7.54 8.54 13.01
N ILE A 95 -8.48 9.21 12.34
CA ILE A 95 -9.15 8.68 11.14
C ILE A 95 -8.13 8.50 10.01
N LEU A 96 -7.26 9.48 9.79
CA LEU A 96 -6.21 9.41 8.78
C LEU A 96 -5.25 8.25 9.05
N ALA A 97 -4.88 8.00 10.29
CA ALA A 97 -4.04 6.85 10.65
C ALA A 97 -4.70 5.52 10.26
N LYS A 98 -6.00 5.36 10.54
CA LYS A 98 -6.76 4.16 10.13
C LYS A 98 -6.82 4.03 8.61
N VAL A 99 -7.13 5.12 7.90
CA VAL A 99 -7.17 5.15 6.43
C VAL A 99 -5.81 4.82 5.83
N TYR A 100 -4.73 5.34 6.39
CA TYR A 100 -3.38 5.05 5.92
C TYR A 100 -3.04 3.56 6.05
N LEU A 101 -3.36 2.94 7.18
CA LEU A 101 -3.15 1.50 7.36
C LEU A 101 -3.87 0.68 6.29
N GLU A 102 -5.12 1.02 5.95
CA GLU A 102 -5.87 0.34 4.89
C GLU A 102 -5.28 0.62 3.49
N LEU A 103 -4.76 1.82 3.26
CA LEU A 103 -4.10 2.18 2.00
C LEU A 103 -2.80 1.41 1.76
N VAL A 104 -2.03 1.10 2.79
CA VAL A 104 -0.75 0.39 2.67
C VAL A 104 -0.87 -1.14 2.75
N GLY A 105 -2.09 -1.67 2.81
CA GLY A 105 -2.31 -3.12 2.79
C GLY A 105 -3.23 -3.59 3.92
N GLY A 106 -3.73 -2.67 4.75
CA GLY A 106 -4.62 -2.98 5.83
C GLY A 106 -3.95 -3.79 6.95
N ARG A 107 -4.79 -4.46 7.74
CA ARG A 107 -4.34 -5.39 8.78
C ARG A 107 -3.87 -6.73 8.21
N GLN A 108 -4.05 -6.93 6.91
CA GLN A 108 -3.63 -8.12 6.21
C GLN A 108 -2.50 -7.74 5.24
N PRO A 109 -1.25 -8.17 5.48
CA PRO A 109 -0.19 -7.95 4.52
C PRO A 109 -0.55 -8.62 3.19
N ASP A 110 -0.33 -7.92 2.08
CA ASP A 110 -0.51 -8.50 0.75
C ASP A 110 0.34 -9.77 0.63
N LEU A 111 -0.31 -10.89 0.34
CA LEU A 111 0.38 -12.12 0.02
C LEU A 111 1.00 -11.95 -1.37
N VAL A 112 2.21 -11.42 -1.44
CA VAL A 112 2.96 -11.31 -2.68
C VAL A 112 3.45 -12.70 -3.08
N LEU A 113 2.65 -13.39 -3.86
CA LEU A 113 2.99 -14.72 -4.43
C LEU A 113 3.96 -14.61 -5.63
N SER A 114 4.07 -13.43 -6.22
CA SER A 114 5.07 -13.16 -7.26
C SER A 114 6.40 -12.85 -6.60
N GLY A 115 7.37 -13.74 -6.82
CA GLY A 115 8.77 -13.45 -6.52
C GLY A 115 9.23 -12.14 -7.18
N PRO A 116 10.38 -11.59 -6.76
CA PRO A 116 10.88 -10.35 -7.32
C PRO A 116 10.93 -10.46 -8.84
N THR A 117 10.14 -9.63 -9.53
CA THR A 117 10.24 -9.49 -10.99
C THR A 117 11.64 -9.03 -11.27
N ALA A 118 12.45 -9.90 -11.85
CA ALA A 118 13.81 -9.59 -12.25
C ALA A 118 13.75 -8.35 -13.16
N LYS A 119 14.34 -7.25 -12.71
CA LYS A 119 14.53 -6.07 -13.56
C LYS A 119 15.36 -6.54 -14.75
N LYS A 120 14.79 -6.49 -15.97
CA LYS A 120 15.57 -6.67 -17.20
C LYS A 120 16.68 -5.64 -17.18
N THR A 121 17.91 -6.10 -17.23
CA THR A 121 19.06 -5.21 -17.46
C THR A 121 18.94 -4.61 -18.85
N ALA A 122 19.44 -3.39 -19.04
CA ALA A 122 19.35 -2.66 -20.32
C ALA A 122 19.98 -3.41 -21.51
N ASP A 123 20.71 -4.49 -21.27
CA ASP A 123 21.41 -5.34 -22.23
C ASP A 123 20.61 -6.62 -22.61
N GLY A 124 19.35 -6.71 -22.21
CA GLY A 124 18.50 -7.85 -22.61
C GLY A 124 18.87 -9.21 -22.02
N THR A 125 19.93 -9.30 -21.26
CA THR A 125 20.33 -10.50 -20.53
C THR A 125 19.50 -10.62 -19.26
N GLU A 126 18.74 -11.69 -19.13
CA GLU A 126 18.07 -12.01 -17.87
C GLU A 126 19.13 -12.20 -16.77
N PRO A 127 18.98 -11.52 -15.61
CA PRO A 127 19.86 -11.81 -14.48
C PRO A 127 19.74 -13.31 -14.19
N LEU A 128 20.87 -13.93 -13.88
CA LEU A 128 20.94 -15.33 -13.41
C LEU A 128 20.11 -15.48 -12.11
N GLY A 129 18.78 -15.43 -12.28
CA GLY A 129 17.83 -15.71 -11.22
C GLY A 129 17.91 -17.18 -10.84
N TRP A 130 17.61 -17.48 -9.59
CA TRP A 130 17.46 -18.84 -9.13
C TRP A 130 16.56 -19.62 -10.10
N ARG A 131 17.12 -20.65 -10.75
CA ARG A 131 16.38 -21.63 -11.54
C ARG A 131 16.26 -22.89 -10.71
N PRO A 132 15.06 -23.46 -10.60
CA PRO A 132 14.93 -24.73 -9.92
C PRO A 132 15.80 -25.77 -10.62
N THR A 133 16.71 -26.39 -9.88
CA THR A 133 17.49 -27.51 -10.38
C THR A 133 16.56 -28.71 -10.65
N GLN A 134 16.81 -29.39 -11.75
CA GLN A 134 16.05 -30.60 -12.06
C GLN A 134 16.20 -31.57 -10.90
N ARG A 135 15.10 -32.12 -10.42
CA ARG A 135 15.16 -33.10 -9.33
C ARG A 135 15.95 -34.32 -9.74
N PRO A 136 16.89 -34.79 -8.93
CA PRO A 136 17.66 -35.98 -9.25
C PRO A 136 16.82 -37.28 -9.30
N THR A 137 15.66 -37.25 -8.61
CA THR A 137 14.72 -38.38 -8.61
C THR A 137 13.31 -37.87 -8.89
N GLN A 138 12.62 -38.47 -9.87
CA GLN A 138 11.22 -38.15 -10.13
C GLN A 138 10.36 -38.55 -8.93
N LEU A 139 9.39 -37.71 -8.61
CA LEU A 139 8.40 -38.06 -7.59
C LEU A 139 7.53 -39.20 -8.09
N PRO A 140 7.24 -40.18 -7.23
CA PRO A 140 6.26 -41.21 -7.58
C PRO A 140 4.90 -40.54 -7.87
N SER A 141 4.20 -41.07 -8.88
CA SER A 141 2.86 -40.60 -9.19
C SER A 141 1.96 -40.72 -7.95
N ARG A 142 1.28 -39.64 -7.58
CA ARG A 142 0.27 -39.67 -6.52
C ARG A 142 -1.09 -40.15 -7.01
N LEU A 143 -1.25 -40.26 -8.36
CA LEU A 143 -2.46 -40.81 -8.96
C LEU A 143 -2.52 -42.32 -8.75
N SER A 144 -3.60 -42.76 -8.15
CA SER A 144 -3.90 -44.19 -8.08
C SER A 144 -4.34 -44.73 -9.46
N VAL A 145 -4.22 -46.02 -9.66
CA VAL A 145 -4.68 -46.65 -10.90
C VAL A 145 -6.19 -46.44 -11.13
N THR A 146 -6.96 -46.45 -10.07
CA THR A 146 -8.41 -46.18 -10.10
C THR A 146 -8.75 -44.73 -10.51
N GLU A 147 -8.01 -43.74 -10.00
CA GLU A 147 -8.21 -42.36 -10.39
C GLU A 147 -7.82 -42.10 -11.84
N LYS A 148 -6.74 -42.71 -12.30
CA LYS A 148 -6.32 -42.64 -13.70
C LYS A 148 -7.40 -43.22 -14.63
N ALA A 149 -7.91 -44.41 -14.33
CA ALA A 149 -8.97 -45.03 -15.12
C ALA A 149 -10.27 -44.24 -15.11
N ALA A 150 -10.62 -43.65 -13.96
CA ALA A 150 -11.78 -42.73 -13.86
C ALA A 150 -11.62 -41.48 -14.71
N HIS A 151 -10.43 -40.88 -14.72
CA HIS A 151 -10.10 -39.74 -15.56
C HIS A 151 -10.15 -40.04 -17.06
N GLU A 152 -9.56 -41.16 -17.46
CA GLU A 152 -9.61 -41.61 -18.86
C GLU A 152 -11.04 -41.83 -19.34
N LYS A 153 -11.89 -42.45 -18.49
CA LYS A 153 -13.31 -42.65 -18.78
C LYS A 153 -14.06 -41.31 -18.87
N PHE A 154 -13.72 -40.34 -18.00
CA PHE A 154 -14.32 -39.01 -18.02
C PHE A 154 -13.93 -38.27 -19.30
N ILE A 155 -12.65 -38.27 -19.70
CA ILE A 155 -12.18 -37.62 -20.92
C ILE A 155 -12.82 -38.25 -22.17
N ALA A 156 -12.93 -39.59 -22.22
CA ALA A 156 -13.55 -40.30 -23.33
C ALA A 156 -15.06 -39.97 -23.49
N ALA A 157 -15.71 -39.43 -22.48
CA ALA A 157 -17.10 -39.03 -22.53
C ALA A 157 -17.33 -37.63 -23.17
N PHE A 158 -16.27 -36.88 -23.46
CA PHE A 158 -16.38 -35.60 -24.18
C PHE A 158 -16.51 -35.86 -25.69
N GLU A 159 -17.49 -35.22 -26.30
CA GLU A 159 -17.74 -35.30 -27.76
C GLU A 159 -16.83 -34.34 -28.58
N VAL A 160 -15.90 -33.64 -27.95
CA VAL A 160 -14.98 -32.69 -28.57
C VAL A 160 -13.54 -33.03 -28.24
N ASP A 161 -12.62 -32.64 -29.13
CA ASP A 161 -11.18 -32.78 -28.89
C ASP A 161 -10.78 -32.04 -27.61
N THR A 162 -10.22 -32.79 -26.67
CA THR A 162 -9.76 -32.23 -25.41
C THR A 162 -8.33 -31.72 -25.54
N LEU A 163 -7.99 -30.64 -24.78
CA LEU A 163 -6.65 -30.07 -24.75
C LEU A 163 -5.62 -30.99 -23.99
N TRP A 164 -6.10 -32.06 -23.37
CA TRP A 164 -5.24 -33.01 -22.68
C TRP A 164 -4.83 -34.14 -23.64
N PRO A 165 -3.53 -34.27 -23.94
CA PRO A 165 -3.05 -35.41 -24.71
C PRO A 165 -3.24 -36.69 -23.89
N ASN A 166 -3.61 -37.77 -24.57
CA ASN A 166 -3.64 -39.13 -24.01
C ASN A 166 -2.25 -39.61 -23.54
#